data_74edc6651ca16250e9fce52143969585
#
_entry.id   74edc6651ca16250e9fce52143969585
#
_cell.length_a   1.000
_cell.length_b   1.000
_cell.length_c   1.000
_cell.angle_alpha   90.00
_cell.angle_beta   90.00
_cell.angle_gamma   90.00
#
_symmetry.space_group_name_H-M   'P 1'
#
loop_
_entity.id
_entity.type
_entity.pdbx_description
1 polymer ?
#
loop_
_entity_poly.entity_id
_entity_poly.type
_entity_poly.pdbx_seq_one_letter_code
_entity_poly.pdbx_strand_id
1 'polypeptide(L)'
;MKLFRIALVCMMAFAFTAVLSAAPRKYDKANPFKGELNKIAKAEEKIAEGETKELTEKKKKKLKEDLEKAQEKLTKKKDQLSAKTEKEIARLEKELEKVEGKEGQEKKVEKLTKELEAKRTFLKNLPIWAQGETPDDDGLGVSDDE
;
A
#
# COMPACT_ATOMS: atom_id res chain seq x y z
N MET A 1 13.66 -26.02 17.11
CA MET A 1 13.12 -24.67 16.79
C MET A 1 13.73 -23.99 15.56
N LYS A 2 14.80 -24.48 14.95
CA LYS A 2 15.38 -23.89 13.71
C LYS A 2 14.67 -24.34 12.43
N LEU A 3 14.06 -25.51 12.41
CA LEU A 3 13.35 -26.07 11.24
C LEU A 3 12.00 -25.36 10.94
N PHE A 4 11.33 -24.82 11.97
CA PHE A 4 10.06 -24.12 11.79
C PHE A 4 10.20 -22.74 11.11
N ARG A 5 11.36 -22.10 11.26
CA ARG A 5 11.64 -20.81 10.60
C ARG A 5 11.94 -20.95 9.11
N ILE A 6 12.51 -22.09 8.71
CA ILE A 6 12.82 -22.38 7.31
C ILE A 6 11.54 -22.70 6.53
N ALA A 7 10.58 -23.42 7.14
CA ALA A 7 9.29 -23.70 6.52
C ALA A 7 8.43 -22.46 6.28
N LEU A 8 8.47 -21.46 7.18
CA LEU A 8 7.72 -20.22 7.02
C LEU A 8 8.28 -19.33 5.89
N VAL A 9 9.59 -19.32 5.70
CA VAL A 9 10.25 -18.58 4.61
C VAL A 9 9.97 -19.24 3.25
N CYS A 10 9.91 -20.58 3.20
CA CYS A 10 9.56 -21.29 1.96
C CYS A 10 8.09 -21.14 1.57
N MET A 11 7.15 -21.02 2.53
CA MET A 11 5.72 -20.78 2.20
C MET A 11 5.47 -19.38 1.65
N MET A 12 6.24 -18.37 2.05
CA MET A 12 6.13 -17.03 1.44
C MET A 12 6.75 -16.97 0.04
N ALA A 13 7.72 -17.83 -0.28
CA ALA A 13 8.33 -17.87 -1.61
C ALA A 13 7.42 -18.50 -2.68
N PHE A 14 6.48 -19.39 -2.29
CA PHE A 14 5.62 -20.10 -3.24
C PHE A 14 4.39 -19.31 -3.71
N ALA A 15 3.99 -18.25 -3.02
CA ALA A 15 2.87 -17.40 -3.44
C ALA A 15 3.26 -16.39 -4.55
N PHE A 16 4.55 -16.30 -4.91
CA PHE A 16 5.05 -15.31 -5.86
C PHE A 16 5.30 -15.82 -7.28
N THR A 17 5.11 -17.12 -7.55
CA THR A 17 5.46 -17.71 -8.86
C THR A 17 4.38 -17.64 -9.94
N ALA A 18 3.25 -16.99 -9.71
CA ALA A 18 2.13 -16.96 -10.67
C ALA A 18 1.96 -15.65 -11.45
N VAL A 19 2.98 -14.75 -11.46
CA VAL A 19 2.88 -13.47 -12.18
C VAL A 19 4.06 -13.24 -13.11
N LEU A 20 4.35 -14.22 -13.95
CA LEU A 20 5.33 -14.11 -15.05
C LEU A 20 4.57 -13.98 -16.38
N SER A 21 3.89 -12.88 -16.59
CA SER A 21 3.58 -12.28 -17.89
C SER A 21 2.67 -11.07 -17.69
N ALA A 22 3.15 -10.01 -17.12
CA ALA A 22 2.36 -8.79 -17.04
C ALA A 22 3.14 -7.65 -17.70
N ALA A 23 2.52 -7.07 -18.73
CA ALA A 23 2.83 -5.74 -19.21
C ALA A 23 3.10 -4.77 -18.03
N PRO A 24 3.94 -3.74 -18.19
CA PRO A 24 4.30 -2.85 -17.10
C PRO A 24 3.03 -2.36 -16.43
N ARG A 25 2.82 -2.81 -15.18
CA ARG A 25 1.63 -2.45 -14.40
C ARG A 25 1.67 -0.93 -14.20
N LYS A 26 0.73 -0.24 -14.83
CA LYS A 26 0.52 1.18 -14.59
C LYS A 26 -0.21 1.31 -13.25
N TYR A 27 0.53 1.53 -12.18
CA TYR A 27 -0.06 1.82 -10.89
C TYR A 27 -0.82 3.15 -10.94
N ASP A 28 -1.97 3.21 -10.28
CA ASP A 28 -2.79 4.40 -10.20
C ASP A 28 -1.97 5.61 -9.72
N LYS A 29 -2.31 6.80 -10.23
CA LYS A 29 -1.68 8.06 -9.81
C LYS A 29 -1.94 8.36 -8.33
N ALA A 30 -3.09 7.94 -7.83
CA ALA A 30 -3.50 8.10 -6.43
C ALA A 30 -2.79 7.14 -5.46
N ASN A 31 -2.14 6.08 -5.97
CA ASN A 31 -1.47 5.10 -5.12
C ASN A 31 -0.23 5.72 -4.43
N PRO A 32 -0.23 5.84 -3.08
CA PRO A 32 0.88 6.44 -2.33
C PRO A 32 2.18 5.64 -2.41
N PHE A 33 2.13 4.37 -2.83
CA PHE A 33 3.27 3.45 -2.94
C PHE A 33 3.79 3.29 -4.36
N LYS A 34 3.25 4.02 -5.33
CA LYS A 34 3.61 3.90 -6.75
C LYS A 34 5.13 3.90 -7.00
N GLY A 35 5.88 4.75 -6.30
CA GLY A 35 7.33 4.85 -6.45
C GLY A 35 8.07 3.59 -6.00
N GLU A 36 7.67 3.02 -4.89
CA GLU A 36 8.22 1.80 -4.31
C GLU A 36 7.85 0.58 -5.15
N LEU A 37 6.58 0.46 -5.54
CA LEU A 37 6.06 -0.62 -6.38
C LEU A 37 6.75 -0.66 -7.75
N ASN A 38 7.00 0.50 -8.37
CA ASN A 38 7.75 0.56 -9.63
C ASN A 38 9.21 0.09 -9.48
N LYS A 39 9.84 0.31 -8.32
CA LYS A 39 11.20 -0.18 -8.05
C LYS A 39 11.21 -1.69 -7.87
N ILE A 40 10.23 -2.23 -7.16
CA ILE A 40 10.04 -3.67 -6.97
C ILE A 40 9.83 -4.32 -8.34
N ALA A 41 8.87 -3.86 -9.13
CA ALA A 41 8.58 -4.41 -10.46
C ALA A 41 9.81 -4.39 -11.39
N LYS A 42 10.59 -3.30 -11.39
CA LYS A 42 11.84 -3.24 -12.17
C LYS A 42 12.93 -4.18 -11.67
N ALA A 43 12.99 -4.43 -10.37
CA ALA A 43 13.95 -5.38 -9.80
C ALA A 43 13.56 -6.82 -10.15
N GLU A 44 12.27 -7.15 -10.07
CA GLU A 44 11.72 -8.45 -10.46
C GLU A 44 11.93 -8.73 -11.96
N GLU A 45 11.65 -7.76 -12.82
CA GLU A 45 11.89 -7.85 -14.28
C GLU A 45 13.37 -8.15 -14.57
N LYS A 46 14.30 -7.44 -13.93
CA LYS A 46 15.74 -7.68 -14.09
C LYS A 46 16.20 -9.04 -13.56
N ILE A 47 15.56 -9.55 -12.50
CA ILE A 47 15.83 -10.89 -11.99
C ILE A 47 15.33 -11.93 -13.01
N ALA A 48 14.12 -11.77 -13.52
CA ALA A 48 13.55 -12.66 -14.55
C ALA A 48 14.39 -12.66 -15.85
N GLU A 49 14.79 -11.47 -16.33
CA GLU A 49 15.72 -11.38 -17.48
C GLU A 49 17.07 -12.01 -17.18
N GLY A 50 17.52 -11.96 -15.95
CA GLY A 50 18.79 -12.53 -15.52
C GLY A 50 18.77 -14.05 -15.38
N GLU A 51 17.60 -14.65 -15.24
CA GLU A 51 17.43 -16.11 -15.28
C GLU A 51 17.50 -16.65 -16.72
N THR A 52 17.10 -15.84 -17.70
CA THR A 52 17.18 -16.18 -19.14
C THR A 52 18.54 -15.87 -19.75
N LYS A 53 19.33 -14.98 -19.14
CA LYS A 53 20.68 -14.63 -19.55
C LYS A 53 21.65 -15.06 -18.46
N GLU A 54 22.78 -15.68 -18.78
CA GLU A 54 23.83 -16.06 -17.81
C GLU A 54 24.38 -14.84 -17.06
N LEU A 55 23.62 -14.39 -16.05
CA LEU A 55 24.11 -13.38 -15.11
C LEU A 55 25.02 -14.02 -14.08
N THR A 56 26.17 -13.38 -13.85
CA THR A 56 27.09 -13.78 -12.77
C THR A 56 26.36 -13.82 -11.43
N GLU A 57 26.62 -14.83 -10.61
CA GLU A 57 26.05 -15.03 -9.27
C GLU A 57 26.10 -13.76 -8.41
N LYS A 58 27.16 -12.97 -8.56
CA LYS A 58 27.35 -11.69 -7.87
C LYS A 58 26.28 -10.65 -8.26
N LYS A 59 25.87 -10.60 -9.53
CA LYS A 59 24.80 -9.69 -10.00
C LYS A 59 23.44 -10.17 -9.53
N LYS A 60 23.17 -11.48 -9.55
CA LYS A 60 21.92 -12.06 -9.02
C LYS A 60 21.75 -11.76 -7.54
N LYS A 61 22.82 -11.91 -6.74
CA LYS A 61 22.80 -11.59 -5.31
C LYS A 61 22.47 -10.11 -5.06
N LYS A 62 23.11 -9.21 -5.79
CA LYS A 62 22.85 -7.77 -5.66
C LYS A 62 21.41 -7.39 -6.00
N LEU A 63 20.85 -7.97 -7.08
CA LEU A 63 19.46 -7.72 -7.45
C LEU A 63 18.46 -8.20 -6.38
N LYS A 64 18.71 -9.35 -5.75
CA LYS A 64 17.91 -9.84 -4.62
C LYS A 64 17.98 -8.91 -3.41
N GLU A 65 19.17 -8.44 -3.06
CA GLU A 65 19.37 -7.47 -1.98
C GLU A 65 18.64 -6.13 -2.26
N ASP A 66 18.66 -5.67 -3.51
CA ASP A 66 17.95 -4.46 -3.92
C ASP A 66 16.44 -4.63 -3.85
N LEU A 67 15.92 -5.82 -4.20
CA LEU A 67 14.50 -6.18 -4.07
C LEU A 67 14.07 -6.19 -2.60
N GLU A 68 14.82 -6.86 -1.73
CA GLU A 68 14.55 -6.90 -0.30
C GLU A 68 14.50 -5.49 0.32
N LYS A 69 15.47 -4.64 -0.01
CA LYS A 69 15.50 -3.24 0.44
C LYS A 69 14.31 -2.43 -0.06
N ALA A 70 13.83 -2.70 -1.29
CA ALA A 70 12.66 -2.03 -1.82
C ALA A 70 11.38 -2.47 -1.09
N GLN A 71 11.25 -3.76 -0.81
CA GLN A 71 10.14 -4.32 -0.04
C GLN A 71 10.11 -3.82 1.41
N GLU A 72 11.28 -3.75 2.07
CA GLU A 72 11.37 -3.16 3.42
C GLU A 72 10.94 -1.69 3.44
N LYS A 73 11.34 -0.90 2.42
CA LYS A 73 10.92 0.50 2.31
C LYS A 73 9.41 0.63 2.11
N LEU A 74 8.81 -0.25 1.30
CA LEU A 74 7.36 -0.29 1.12
C LEU A 74 6.64 -0.57 2.45
N THR A 75 7.09 -1.59 3.18
CA THR A 75 6.52 -1.95 4.48
C THR A 75 6.64 -0.81 5.48
N LYS A 76 7.83 -0.24 5.64
CA LYS A 76 8.06 0.91 6.54
C LYS A 76 7.17 2.11 6.19
N LYS A 77 7.03 2.41 4.91
CA LYS A 77 6.17 3.51 4.44
C LYS A 77 4.70 3.23 4.71
N LYS A 78 4.24 1.99 4.51
CA LYS A 78 2.88 1.57 4.84
C LYS A 78 2.60 1.77 6.34
N ASP A 79 3.49 1.29 7.21
CA ASP A 79 3.34 1.39 8.66
C ASP A 79 3.34 2.87 9.13
N GLN A 80 4.20 3.70 8.55
CA GLN A 80 4.24 5.13 8.83
C GLN A 80 2.94 5.84 8.41
N LEU A 81 2.40 5.51 7.22
CA LEU A 81 1.15 6.09 6.75
C LEU A 81 -0.04 5.61 7.58
N SER A 82 -0.09 4.33 7.96
CA SER A 82 -1.11 3.79 8.86
C SER A 82 -1.10 4.54 10.19
N ALA A 83 0.04 4.58 10.88
CA ALA A 83 0.17 5.24 12.17
C ALA A 83 -0.15 6.75 12.11
N LYS A 84 0.21 7.43 11.00
CA LYS A 84 -0.14 8.84 10.81
C LYS A 84 -1.63 9.02 10.64
N THR A 85 -2.26 8.21 9.78
CA THR A 85 -3.70 8.30 9.51
C THR A 85 -4.52 7.96 10.74
N GLU A 86 -4.13 6.96 11.53
CA GLU A 86 -4.77 6.61 12.80
C GLU A 86 -4.74 7.77 13.80
N LYS A 87 -3.61 8.48 13.90
CA LYS A 87 -3.51 9.69 14.75
C LYS A 87 -4.41 10.82 14.25
N GLU A 88 -4.52 11.00 12.93
CA GLU A 88 -5.41 12.00 12.34
C GLU A 88 -6.88 11.65 12.61
N ILE A 89 -7.27 10.37 12.47
CA ILE A 89 -8.61 9.87 12.81
C ILE A 89 -8.94 10.17 14.28
N ALA A 90 -8.06 9.77 15.21
CA ALA A 90 -8.26 10.01 16.63
C ALA A 90 -8.38 11.50 17.00
N ARG A 91 -7.68 12.37 16.25
CA ARG A 91 -7.82 13.82 16.39
C ARG A 91 -9.17 14.32 15.90
N LEU A 92 -9.60 13.88 14.72
CA LEU A 92 -10.89 14.27 14.14
C LEU A 92 -12.06 13.80 15.01
N GLU A 93 -11.99 12.59 15.56
CA GLU A 93 -12.99 12.07 16.50
C GLU A 93 -13.14 12.96 17.75
N LYS A 94 -12.00 13.34 18.34
CA LYS A 94 -12.00 14.26 19.50
C LYS A 94 -12.52 15.66 19.14
N GLU A 95 -12.27 16.14 17.94
CA GLU A 95 -12.82 17.41 17.47
C GLU A 95 -14.32 17.32 17.23
N LEU A 96 -14.79 16.19 16.70
CA LEU A 96 -16.22 15.91 16.48
C LEU A 96 -16.97 15.89 17.81
N GLU A 97 -16.50 15.14 18.81
CA GLU A 97 -17.08 15.10 20.16
C GLU A 97 -17.24 16.48 20.79
N LYS A 98 -16.33 17.41 20.53
CA LYS A 98 -16.37 18.77 21.09
C LYS A 98 -17.44 19.68 20.45
N VAL A 99 -17.82 19.39 19.22
CA VAL A 99 -18.77 20.21 18.44
C VAL A 99 -20.14 19.56 18.31
N GLU A 100 -20.20 18.26 18.50
CA GLU A 100 -21.43 17.48 18.48
C GLU A 100 -22.39 17.96 19.59
N GLY A 101 -23.64 18.19 19.25
CA GLY A 101 -24.65 18.69 20.17
C GLY A 101 -24.63 20.22 20.44
N LYS A 102 -23.74 20.98 19.79
CA LYS A 102 -23.74 22.44 19.90
C LYS A 102 -24.57 23.07 18.78
N GLU A 103 -25.53 23.92 19.17
CA GLU A 103 -26.32 24.67 18.20
C GLU A 103 -25.45 25.53 17.28
N GLY A 104 -25.76 25.53 15.98
CA GLY A 104 -25.05 26.32 14.98
C GLY A 104 -23.73 25.71 14.49
N GLN A 105 -23.35 24.50 14.91
CA GLN A 105 -22.14 23.81 14.47
C GLN A 105 -22.39 22.70 13.43
N GLU A 106 -23.60 22.58 12.91
CA GLU A 106 -24.05 21.50 12.01
C GLU A 106 -23.13 21.34 10.77
N LYS A 107 -22.80 22.45 10.11
CA LYS A 107 -21.87 22.44 8.95
C LYS A 107 -20.47 21.96 9.31
N LYS A 108 -20.02 22.24 10.53
CA LYS A 108 -18.69 21.81 11.00
C LYS A 108 -18.71 20.32 11.33
N VAL A 109 -19.77 19.84 11.94
CA VAL A 109 -19.99 18.40 12.19
C VAL A 109 -20.00 17.63 10.88
N GLU A 110 -20.76 18.07 9.88
CA GLU A 110 -20.81 17.44 8.56
C GLU A 110 -19.42 17.39 7.89
N LYS A 111 -18.66 18.48 7.92
CA LYS A 111 -17.32 18.53 7.36
C LYS A 111 -16.37 17.55 8.05
N LEU A 112 -16.36 17.55 9.40
CA LEU A 112 -15.52 16.65 10.17
C LEU A 112 -15.87 15.18 9.95
N THR A 113 -17.16 14.86 9.82
CA THR A 113 -17.65 13.52 9.52
C THR A 113 -17.16 13.06 8.15
N LYS A 114 -17.31 13.87 7.11
CA LYS A 114 -16.81 13.55 5.75
C LYS A 114 -15.29 13.35 5.73
N GLU A 115 -14.55 14.20 6.44
CA GLU A 115 -13.09 14.07 6.53
C GLU A 115 -12.68 12.80 7.27
N LEU A 116 -13.37 12.44 8.33
CA LEU A 116 -13.15 11.24 9.10
C LEU A 116 -13.43 9.98 8.27
N GLU A 117 -14.52 9.95 7.52
CA GLU A 117 -14.87 8.86 6.60
C GLU A 117 -13.80 8.70 5.50
N ALA A 118 -13.36 9.80 4.90
CA ALA A 118 -12.29 9.77 3.91
C ALA A 118 -10.97 9.20 4.48
N LYS A 119 -10.62 9.56 5.71
CA LYS A 119 -9.42 9.01 6.38
C LYS A 119 -9.56 7.53 6.73
N ARG A 120 -10.73 7.10 7.16
CA ARG A 120 -11.01 5.67 7.42
C ARG A 120 -10.93 4.85 6.13
N THR A 121 -11.52 5.35 5.04
CA THR A 121 -11.45 4.71 3.72
C THR A 121 -10.01 4.64 3.22
N PHE A 122 -9.23 5.73 3.37
CA PHE A 122 -7.81 5.73 3.04
C PHE A 122 -7.04 4.65 3.82
N LEU A 123 -7.27 4.55 5.13
CA LEU A 123 -6.63 3.54 5.97
C LEU A 123 -6.99 2.10 5.55
N LYS A 124 -8.27 1.86 5.23
CA LYS A 124 -8.76 0.57 4.72
C LYS A 124 -8.08 0.18 3.40
N ASN A 125 -7.82 1.15 2.53
CA ASN A 125 -7.25 0.92 1.21
C ASN A 125 -5.71 0.81 1.20
N LEU A 126 -5.02 1.20 2.26
CA LEU A 126 -3.55 1.12 2.34
C LEU A 126 -2.98 -0.27 2.04
N PRO A 127 -3.54 -1.38 2.58
CA PRO A 127 -3.03 -2.72 2.26
C PRO A 127 -3.20 -3.08 0.79
N ILE A 128 -4.32 -2.70 0.17
CA ILE A 128 -4.65 -2.97 -1.23
C ILE A 128 -3.66 -2.23 -2.15
N TRP A 129 -3.45 -0.94 -1.89
CA TRP A 129 -2.47 -0.15 -2.63
C TRP A 129 -1.03 -0.66 -2.48
N ALA A 130 -0.67 -1.17 -1.29
CA ALA A 130 0.65 -1.74 -1.05
C ALA A 130 0.89 -3.03 -1.84
N GLN A 131 -0.16 -3.73 -2.25
CA GLN A 131 -0.11 -4.90 -3.14
C GLN A 131 -0.10 -4.50 -4.62
N GLY A 132 -0.22 -3.21 -4.91
CA GLY A 132 -0.25 -2.69 -6.28
C GLY A 132 -1.62 -2.80 -6.93
N GLU A 133 -2.65 -3.09 -6.14
CA GLU A 133 -4.04 -3.18 -6.58
C GLU A 133 -4.72 -1.82 -6.42
N THR A 134 -5.75 -1.58 -7.21
CA THR A 134 -6.67 -0.46 -7.03
C THR A 134 -7.82 -0.93 -6.14
N PRO A 135 -8.15 -0.20 -5.06
CA PRO A 135 -9.36 -0.50 -4.32
C PRO A 135 -10.57 -0.43 -5.25
N ASP A 136 -11.47 -1.39 -5.13
CA ASP A 136 -12.76 -1.30 -5.80
C ASP A 136 -13.45 -0.02 -5.32
N ASP A 137 -13.94 0.76 -6.26
CA ASP A 137 -14.69 1.99 -5.98
C ASP A 137 -16.09 1.58 -5.51
N ASP A 138 -16.17 1.13 -4.23
CA ASP A 138 -17.43 0.79 -3.59
C ASP A 138 -18.29 2.06 -3.42
N GLY A 139 -18.64 2.66 -4.56
CA GLY A 139 -19.81 3.53 -4.65
C GLY A 139 -19.83 4.77 -3.77
N LEU A 140 -18.71 5.50 -3.63
CA LEU A 140 -18.82 6.92 -3.37
C LEU A 140 -19.19 7.60 -4.69
N GLY A 141 -20.46 7.42 -5.06
CA GLY A 141 -21.07 8.16 -6.14
C GLY A 141 -20.89 9.65 -5.90
N VAL A 142 -19.86 10.21 -6.48
CA VAL A 142 -19.86 11.60 -6.88
C VAL A 142 -20.87 11.64 -8.03
N SER A 143 -22.13 11.88 -7.71
CA SER A 143 -23.07 12.36 -8.71
C SER A 143 -22.52 13.71 -9.15
N ASP A 144 -21.87 13.71 -10.32
CA ASP A 144 -21.70 14.90 -11.13
C ASP A 144 -23.13 15.27 -11.61
N ASP A 145 -23.88 15.95 -10.76
CA ASP A 145 -25.07 16.67 -11.20
C ASP A 145 -24.60 18.00 -11.77
N GLU A 146 -24.86 18.14 -13.07
CA GLU A 146 -24.75 19.32 -13.94
C GLU A 146 -25.35 20.60 -13.34
#